data_a4f6745f4429b3aec7419ceff4f1b2c1
#
_entry.id   a4f6745f4429b3aec7419ceff4f1b2c1
#
_cell.length_a   1.000
_cell.length_b   1.000
_cell.length_c   1.000
_cell.angle_alpha   90.00
_cell.angle_beta   90.00
_cell.angle_gamma   90.00
#
_symmetry.space_group_name_H-M   'P 1'
#
loop_
_entity.id
_entity.type
_entity.pdbx_description
1 polymer ?
#
loop_
_entity_poly.entity_id
_entity_poly.type
_entity_poly.pdbx_seq_one_letter_code
_entity_poly.pdbx_strand_id
1 'polypeptide(L)'
;MGVPEDLLAAAKQCLAERGYARTTVRDIVAVSGSNLAAINYHFRSKDALLNRAMIEATGEAVQEVVKALAENSRGDQGERLEAFWAELIESFRDKRALWLTNVDTLAQAPHSPEVRAQLADGQTRARAELGRLLQQNGDEASAVLVTLLIGMLVQWAVDPDSAPTAQDLSRGIRAIATATATGT
;
A
#
# COMPACT_ATOMS: atom_id res chain seq x y z
N MET A 1 21.55 -3.26 -13.52
CA MET A 1 20.28 -3.87 -13.08
C MET A 1 20.00 -5.04 -13.98
N GLY A 2 19.29 -6.06 -13.55
CA GLY A 2 18.97 -7.21 -14.39
C GLY A 2 17.65 -6.97 -15.16
N VAL A 3 17.40 -7.76 -16.20
CA VAL A 3 16.18 -7.64 -17.02
C VAL A 3 14.86 -7.66 -16.22
N PRO A 4 14.68 -8.50 -15.18
CA PRO A 4 13.45 -8.48 -14.38
C PRO A 4 13.27 -7.20 -13.58
N GLU A 5 14.32 -6.61 -13.03
CA GLU A 5 14.27 -5.35 -12.30
C GLU A 5 13.92 -4.17 -13.22
N ASP A 6 14.49 -4.15 -14.44
CA ASP A 6 14.20 -3.11 -15.44
C ASP A 6 12.74 -3.20 -15.92
N LEU A 7 12.22 -4.41 -16.13
CA LEU A 7 10.81 -4.63 -16.45
C LEU A 7 9.87 -4.19 -15.32
N LEU A 8 10.23 -4.46 -14.07
CA LEU A 8 9.44 -4.09 -12.90
C LEU A 8 9.42 -2.58 -12.71
N ALA A 9 10.56 -1.91 -12.85
CA ALA A 9 10.67 -0.45 -12.79
C ALA A 9 9.84 0.21 -13.90
N ALA A 10 9.94 -0.28 -15.13
CA ALA A 10 9.14 0.20 -16.26
C ALA A 10 7.63 -0.01 -16.03
N ALA A 11 7.23 -1.15 -15.47
CA ALA A 11 5.84 -1.42 -15.13
C ALA A 11 5.32 -0.44 -14.07
N LYS A 12 6.09 -0.14 -13.01
CA LYS A 12 5.75 0.87 -11.99
C LYS A 12 5.56 2.25 -12.62
N GLN A 13 6.47 2.66 -13.49
CA GLN A 13 6.35 3.94 -14.21
C GLN A 13 5.09 3.98 -15.06
N CYS A 14 4.82 2.97 -15.87
CA CYS A 14 3.61 2.90 -16.70
C CYS A 14 2.32 2.92 -15.87
N LEU A 15 2.31 2.24 -14.70
CA LEU A 15 1.18 2.28 -13.76
C LEU A 15 0.94 3.68 -13.21
N ALA A 16 1.99 4.40 -12.83
CA ALA A 16 1.88 5.77 -12.31
C ALA A 16 1.36 6.75 -13.37
N GLU A 17 1.84 6.64 -14.62
CA GLU A 17 1.47 7.54 -15.70
C GLU A 17 0.09 7.26 -16.31
N ARG A 18 -0.31 6.00 -16.43
CA ARG A 18 -1.47 5.57 -17.25
C ARG A 18 -2.52 4.79 -16.48
N GLY A 19 -2.17 4.24 -15.32
CA GLY A 19 -2.99 3.32 -14.55
C GLY A 19 -3.00 1.90 -15.15
N TYR A 20 -3.58 0.96 -14.41
CA TYR A 20 -3.55 -0.47 -14.75
C TYR A 20 -4.20 -0.79 -16.09
N ALA A 21 -5.43 -0.34 -16.31
CA ALA A 21 -6.24 -0.70 -17.48
C ALA A 21 -5.64 -0.20 -18.81
N ARG A 22 -4.91 0.91 -18.80
CA ARG A 22 -4.33 1.52 -20.01
C ARG A 22 -2.88 1.13 -20.26
N THR A 23 -2.23 0.46 -19.34
CA THR A 23 -0.85 -0.01 -19.51
C THR A 23 -0.81 -1.25 -20.41
N THR A 24 -0.08 -1.14 -21.52
CA THR A 24 0.12 -2.22 -22.49
C THR A 24 1.51 -2.84 -22.40
N VAL A 25 1.69 -4.04 -22.95
CA VAL A 25 3.02 -4.66 -23.12
C VAL A 25 3.98 -3.76 -23.89
N ARG A 26 3.46 -3.06 -24.93
CA ARG A 26 4.28 -2.14 -25.74
C ARG A 26 4.83 -0.97 -24.94
N ASP A 27 4.02 -0.44 -24.01
CA ASP A 27 4.47 0.65 -23.13
C ASP A 27 5.60 0.18 -22.22
N ILE A 28 5.43 -0.97 -21.57
CA ILE A 28 6.45 -1.53 -20.67
C ILE A 28 7.75 -1.83 -21.42
N VAL A 29 7.65 -2.44 -22.60
CA VAL A 29 8.81 -2.78 -23.45
C VAL A 29 9.51 -1.50 -23.92
N ALA A 30 8.76 -0.46 -24.29
CA ALA A 30 9.34 0.82 -24.72
C ALA A 30 10.13 1.51 -23.61
N VAL A 31 9.64 1.44 -22.37
CA VAL A 31 10.31 2.04 -21.20
C VAL A 31 11.49 1.19 -20.73
N SER A 32 11.34 -0.14 -20.67
CA SER A 32 12.38 -1.04 -20.15
C SER A 32 13.51 -1.32 -21.16
N GLY A 33 13.31 -1.05 -22.44
CA GLY A 33 14.22 -1.49 -23.51
C GLY A 33 14.28 -3.00 -23.72
N SER A 34 13.33 -3.76 -23.14
CA SER A 34 13.27 -5.22 -23.16
C SER A 34 12.34 -5.73 -24.29
N ASN A 35 11.76 -6.92 -24.16
CA ASN A 35 10.83 -7.50 -25.12
C ASN A 35 9.75 -8.37 -24.46
N LEU A 36 8.71 -8.74 -25.22
CA LEU A 36 7.61 -9.59 -24.73
C LEU A 36 8.08 -10.95 -24.22
N ALA A 37 9.10 -11.55 -24.85
CA ALA A 37 9.60 -12.86 -24.43
C ALA A 37 10.19 -12.78 -23.01
N ALA A 38 10.88 -11.70 -22.66
CA ALA A 38 11.41 -11.47 -21.33
C ALA A 38 10.28 -11.31 -20.28
N ILE A 39 9.17 -10.62 -20.61
CA ILE A 39 8.00 -10.54 -19.72
C ILE A 39 7.45 -11.94 -19.45
N ASN A 40 7.25 -12.73 -20.49
CA ASN A 40 6.71 -14.10 -20.34
C ASN A 40 7.67 -15.02 -19.56
N TYR A 41 8.96 -14.87 -19.77
CA TYR A 41 9.98 -15.68 -19.09
C TYR A 41 10.07 -15.38 -17.59
N HIS A 42 10.11 -14.09 -17.21
CA HIS A 42 10.32 -13.66 -15.81
C HIS A 42 9.02 -13.55 -15.03
N PHE A 43 7.91 -13.18 -15.66
CA PHE A 43 6.64 -12.86 -14.98
C PHE A 43 5.44 -13.68 -15.47
N ARG A 44 5.60 -14.53 -16.50
CA ARG A 44 4.55 -15.36 -17.10
C ARG A 44 3.50 -14.59 -17.90
N SER A 45 3.12 -13.39 -17.46
CA SER A 45 2.13 -12.54 -18.14
C SER A 45 2.35 -11.06 -17.84
N LYS A 46 1.73 -10.19 -18.66
CA LYS A 46 1.65 -8.76 -18.39
C LYS A 46 0.95 -8.49 -17.05
N ASP A 47 -0.16 -9.18 -16.78
CA ASP A 47 -0.96 -8.95 -15.60
C ASP A 47 -0.22 -9.35 -14.32
N ALA A 48 0.52 -10.45 -14.34
CA ALA A 48 1.39 -10.84 -13.23
C ALA A 48 2.50 -9.80 -12.97
N LEU A 49 3.10 -9.25 -14.02
CA LEU A 49 4.08 -8.17 -13.89
C LEU A 49 3.44 -6.90 -13.32
N LEU A 50 2.28 -6.48 -13.82
CA LEU A 50 1.58 -5.29 -13.34
C LEU A 50 1.12 -5.44 -11.89
N ASN A 51 0.57 -6.59 -11.51
CA ASN A 51 0.19 -6.87 -10.13
C ASN A 51 1.40 -6.80 -9.20
N ARG A 52 2.53 -7.40 -9.59
CA ARG A 52 3.78 -7.31 -8.83
C ARG A 52 4.26 -5.87 -8.68
N ALA A 53 4.31 -5.13 -9.79
CA ALA A 53 4.72 -3.73 -9.82
C ALA A 53 3.84 -2.86 -8.91
N MET A 54 2.53 -3.07 -8.94
CA MET A 54 1.58 -2.34 -8.11
C MET A 54 1.76 -2.64 -6.62
N ILE A 55 1.91 -3.91 -6.23
CA ILE A 55 2.12 -4.30 -4.83
C ILE A 55 3.43 -3.71 -4.29
N GLU A 56 4.51 -3.74 -5.09
CA GLU A 56 5.78 -3.13 -4.69
C GLU A 56 5.68 -1.60 -4.60
N ALA A 57 5.06 -0.94 -5.58
CA ALA A 57 4.87 0.51 -5.54
C ALA A 57 4.01 0.97 -4.35
N THR A 58 2.98 0.18 -3.97
CA THR A 58 2.20 0.43 -2.76
C THR A 58 3.05 0.27 -1.50
N GLY A 59 3.87 -0.77 -1.43
CA GLY A 59 4.81 -0.96 -0.32
C GLY A 59 5.80 0.20 -0.19
N GLU A 60 6.35 0.66 -1.30
CA GLU A 60 7.24 1.84 -1.34
C GLU A 60 6.53 3.11 -0.85
N ALA A 61 5.27 3.34 -1.26
CA ALA A 61 4.49 4.48 -0.80
C ALA A 61 4.25 4.44 0.72
N VAL A 62 3.96 3.27 1.29
CA VAL A 62 3.85 3.11 2.75
C VAL A 62 5.19 3.34 3.44
N GLN A 63 6.29 2.84 2.88
CA GLN A 63 7.63 3.06 3.44
C GLN A 63 8.04 4.53 3.42
N GLU A 64 7.68 5.30 2.39
CA GLU A 64 7.91 6.74 2.34
C GLU A 64 7.19 7.46 3.49
N VAL A 65 5.91 7.10 3.74
CA VAL A 65 5.15 7.62 4.88
C VAL A 65 5.83 7.29 6.22
N VAL A 66 6.23 6.02 6.41
CA VAL A 66 6.92 5.57 7.61
C VAL A 66 8.24 6.32 7.81
N LYS A 67 9.00 6.54 6.74
CA LYS A 67 10.28 7.27 6.77
C LYS A 67 10.08 8.74 7.12
N ALA A 68 9.13 9.43 6.49
CA ALA A 68 8.80 10.82 6.78
C ALA A 68 8.45 11.02 8.27
N LEU A 69 7.71 10.08 8.84
CA LEU A 69 7.39 10.08 10.27
C LEU A 69 8.62 9.86 11.15
N ALA A 70 9.51 8.94 10.81
CA ALA A 70 10.72 8.69 11.58
C ALA A 70 11.64 9.91 11.63
N GLU A 71 11.69 10.67 10.54
CA GLU A 71 12.50 11.90 10.44
C GLU A 71 11.87 13.08 11.22
N ASN A 72 10.54 13.13 11.31
CA ASN A 72 9.78 14.24 11.90
C ASN A 72 9.22 13.94 13.30
N SER A 73 9.49 12.77 13.88
CA SER A 73 8.87 12.30 15.12
C SER A 73 9.34 13.07 16.35
N ARG A 74 8.68 14.19 16.63
CA ARG A 74 8.65 14.84 17.92
C ARG A 74 7.22 14.69 18.46
N GLY A 75 7.05 14.03 19.59
CA GLY A 75 5.73 13.89 20.20
C GLY A 75 5.49 12.53 20.86
N ASP A 76 4.34 12.41 21.52
CA ASP A 76 3.92 11.16 22.11
C ASP A 76 3.44 10.14 21.03
N GLN A 77 3.13 8.92 21.48
CA GLN A 77 2.71 7.86 20.57
C GLN A 77 1.38 8.16 19.85
N GLY A 78 0.49 8.93 20.47
CA GLY A 78 -0.79 9.35 19.89
C GLY A 78 -0.60 10.38 18.79
N GLU A 79 0.29 11.35 18.97
CA GLU A 79 0.65 12.35 17.97
C GLU A 79 1.34 11.70 16.76
N ARG A 80 2.20 10.72 17.00
CA ARG A 80 2.87 9.95 15.93
C ARG A 80 1.87 9.15 15.11
N LEU A 81 0.89 8.54 15.74
CA LEU A 81 -0.16 7.80 15.04
C LEU A 81 -1.06 8.73 14.21
N GLU A 82 -1.40 9.91 14.74
CA GLU A 82 -2.18 10.90 13.99
C GLU A 82 -1.40 11.43 12.78
N ALA A 83 -0.11 11.72 12.95
CA ALA A 83 0.77 12.11 11.85
C ALA A 83 0.88 11.02 10.78
N PHE A 84 0.96 9.73 11.18
CA PHE A 84 0.95 8.61 10.25
C PHE A 84 -0.31 8.60 9.37
N TRP A 85 -1.49 8.79 9.98
CA TRP A 85 -2.74 8.83 9.22
C TRP A 85 -2.81 10.05 8.31
N ALA A 86 -2.31 11.20 8.74
CA ALA A 86 -2.29 12.41 7.93
C ALA A 86 -1.42 12.23 6.67
N GLU A 87 -0.19 11.75 6.82
CA GLU A 87 0.73 11.48 5.72
C GLU A 87 0.19 10.40 4.76
N LEU A 88 -0.48 9.37 5.30
CA LEU A 88 -1.08 8.32 4.49
C LEU A 88 -2.24 8.87 3.64
N ILE A 89 -3.11 9.69 4.23
CA ILE A 89 -4.23 10.33 3.51
C ILE A 89 -3.71 11.26 2.42
N GLU A 90 -2.64 12.00 2.68
CA GLU A 90 -2.00 12.83 1.66
C GLU A 90 -1.42 11.98 0.53
N SER A 91 -0.77 10.86 0.86
CA SER A 91 -0.33 9.88 -0.14
C SER A 91 -1.48 9.34 -1.01
N PHE A 92 -2.70 9.17 -0.44
CA PHE A 92 -3.88 8.77 -1.21
C PHE A 92 -4.28 9.82 -2.26
N ARG A 93 -4.12 11.10 -1.94
CA ARG A 93 -4.39 12.21 -2.85
C ARG A 93 -3.33 12.33 -3.93
N ASP A 94 -2.08 12.34 -3.53
CA ASP A 94 -0.93 12.55 -4.43
C ASP A 94 -0.72 11.36 -5.40
N LYS A 95 -0.89 10.13 -4.91
CA LYS A 95 -0.69 8.90 -5.67
C LYS A 95 -2.02 8.19 -5.99
N ARG A 96 -3.07 8.97 -6.29
CA ARG A 96 -4.44 8.48 -6.43
C ARG A 96 -4.56 7.27 -7.37
N ALA A 97 -3.89 7.30 -8.53
CA ALA A 97 -3.95 6.20 -9.48
C ALA A 97 -3.38 4.89 -8.92
N LEU A 98 -2.28 4.97 -8.17
CA LEU A 98 -1.67 3.83 -7.49
C LEU A 98 -2.64 3.21 -6.47
N TRP A 99 -3.22 4.04 -5.60
CA TRP A 99 -4.08 3.57 -4.53
C TRP A 99 -5.40 2.98 -5.03
N LEU A 100 -6.02 3.56 -6.06
CA LEU A 100 -7.20 2.97 -6.71
C LEU A 100 -6.87 1.64 -7.40
N THR A 101 -5.72 1.54 -8.06
CA THR A 101 -5.26 0.26 -8.64
C THR A 101 -5.02 -0.80 -7.55
N ASN A 102 -4.59 -0.39 -6.36
CA ASN A 102 -4.47 -1.31 -5.21
C ASN A 102 -5.82 -1.90 -4.81
N VAL A 103 -6.89 -1.09 -4.76
CA VAL A 103 -8.25 -1.57 -4.49
C VAL A 103 -8.70 -2.58 -5.55
N ASP A 104 -8.47 -2.29 -6.83
CA ASP A 104 -8.77 -3.22 -7.93
C ASP A 104 -8.04 -4.55 -7.77
N THR A 105 -6.79 -4.52 -7.32
CA THR A 105 -5.99 -5.74 -7.10
C THR A 105 -6.47 -6.53 -5.89
N LEU A 106 -6.88 -5.87 -4.80
CA LEU A 106 -7.51 -6.53 -3.66
C LEU A 106 -8.76 -7.31 -4.09
N ALA A 107 -9.58 -6.74 -4.98
CA ALA A 107 -10.76 -7.39 -5.52
C ALA A 107 -10.45 -8.64 -6.38
N GLN A 108 -9.25 -8.75 -6.94
CA GLN A 108 -8.81 -9.91 -7.71
C GLN A 108 -8.32 -11.08 -6.83
N ALA A 109 -7.93 -10.84 -5.59
CA ALA A 109 -7.36 -11.86 -4.71
C ALA A 109 -8.20 -13.14 -4.56
N PRO A 110 -9.56 -13.09 -4.45
CA PRO A 110 -10.39 -14.29 -4.40
C PRO A 110 -10.29 -15.18 -5.65
N HIS A 111 -9.95 -14.58 -6.79
CA HIS A 111 -9.99 -15.24 -8.11
C HIS A 111 -8.60 -15.62 -8.62
N SER A 112 -7.52 -15.17 -7.99
CA SER A 112 -6.13 -15.44 -8.38
C SER A 112 -5.28 -15.87 -7.18
N PRO A 113 -4.88 -17.16 -7.11
CA PRO A 113 -3.97 -17.64 -6.06
C PRO A 113 -2.64 -16.89 -6.04
N GLU A 114 -2.15 -16.47 -7.21
CA GLU A 114 -0.89 -15.73 -7.35
C GLU A 114 -1.00 -14.32 -6.77
N VAL A 115 -2.05 -13.57 -7.12
CA VAL A 115 -2.34 -12.24 -6.55
C VAL A 115 -2.53 -12.33 -5.03
N ARG A 116 -3.26 -13.35 -4.57
CA ARG A 116 -3.47 -13.59 -3.14
C ARG A 116 -2.15 -13.80 -2.39
N ALA A 117 -1.26 -14.64 -2.90
CA ALA A 117 0.05 -14.89 -2.29
C ALA A 117 0.89 -13.60 -2.22
N GLN A 118 0.94 -12.83 -3.32
CA GLN A 118 1.67 -11.57 -3.36
C GLN A 118 1.12 -10.52 -2.38
N LEU A 119 -0.21 -10.41 -2.26
CA LEU A 119 -0.85 -9.51 -1.31
C LEU A 119 -0.59 -9.95 0.14
N ALA A 120 -0.65 -11.26 0.44
CA ALA A 120 -0.34 -11.81 1.76
C ALA A 120 1.11 -11.48 2.18
N ASP A 121 2.06 -11.63 1.27
CA ASP A 121 3.45 -11.24 1.51
C ASP A 121 3.59 -9.73 1.74
N GLY A 122 2.86 -8.91 0.96
CA GLY A 122 2.81 -7.46 1.13
C GLY A 122 2.26 -7.06 2.50
N GLN A 123 1.17 -7.67 2.94
CA GLN A 123 0.59 -7.43 4.26
C GLN A 123 1.53 -7.85 5.40
N THR A 124 2.26 -8.95 5.25
CA THR A 124 3.25 -9.40 6.23
C THR A 124 4.37 -8.37 6.37
N ARG A 125 4.88 -7.86 5.26
CA ARG A 125 5.89 -6.77 5.29
C ARG A 125 5.34 -5.50 5.93
N ALA A 126 4.12 -5.07 5.57
CA ALA A 126 3.48 -3.89 6.14
C ALA A 126 3.32 -4.01 7.67
N ARG A 127 2.91 -5.17 8.19
CA ARG A 127 2.85 -5.42 9.64
C ARG A 127 4.20 -5.24 10.31
N ALA A 128 5.26 -5.82 9.75
CA ALA A 128 6.61 -5.70 10.29
C ALA A 128 7.12 -4.26 10.29
N GLU A 129 6.82 -3.48 9.25
CA GLU A 129 7.19 -2.06 9.15
C GLU A 129 6.44 -1.22 10.20
N LEU A 130 5.12 -1.37 10.28
CA LEU A 130 4.28 -0.63 11.23
C LEU A 130 4.60 -1.00 12.69
N GLY A 131 4.90 -2.27 12.97
CA GLY A 131 5.35 -2.70 14.29
C GLY A 131 6.63 -1.99 14.74
N ARG A 132 7.59 -1.86 13.83
CA ARG A 132 8.84 -1.12 14.09
C ARG A 132 8.58 0.38 14.31
N LEU A 133 7.74 1.01 13.50
CA LEU A 133 7.41 2.43 13.62
C LEU A 133 6.78 2.76 14.96
N LEU A 134 5.86 1.94 15.42
CA LEU A 134 5.10 2.18 16.64
C LEU A 134 5.81 1.66 17.90
N GLN A 135 6.99 1.06 17.75
CA GLN A 135 7.73 0.43 18.87
C GLN A 135 6.85 -0.56 19.67
N GLN A 136 5.91 -1.20 18.98
CA GLN A 136 5.00 -2.18 19.57
C GLN A 136 5.67 -3.55 19.60
N ASN A 137 5.65 -4.17 20.77
CA ASN A 137 6.15 -5.54 20.97
C ASN A 137 5.07 -6.61 20.72
N GLY A 138 4.11 -6.34 19.82
CA GLY A 138 3.02 -7.27 19.51
C GLY A 138 2.61 -7.24 18.05
N ASP A 139 2.34 -8.41 17.47
CA ASP A 139 1.86 -8.55 16.08
C ASP A 139 0.39 -8.12 15.95
N GLU A 140 -0.38 -8.16 17.06
CA GLU A 140 -1.81 -7.85 17.07
C GLU A 140 -2.08 -6.37 16.74
N ALA A 141 -1.32 -5.45 17.34
CA ALA A 141 -1.48 -4.01 17.07
C ALA A 141 -1.16 -3.69 15.62
N SER A 142 -0.10 -4.28 15.07
CA SER A 142 0.29 -4.11 13.67
C SER A 142 -0.75 -4.70 12.72
N ALA A 143 -1.35 -5.84 13.07
CA ALA A 143 -2.43 -6.45 12.30
C ALA A 143 -3.68 -5.56 12.27
N VAL A 144 -4.06 -4.96 13.40
CA VAL A 144 -5.17 -4.00 13.48
C VAL A 144 -4.89 -2.77 12.62
N LEU A 145 -3.68 -2.23 12.66
CA LEU A 145 -3.31 -1.06 11.85
C LEU A 145 -3.36 -1.34 10.35
N VAL A 146 -2.87 -2.49 9.89
CA VAL A 146 -3.00 -2.89 8.48
C VAL A 146 -4.48 -3.05 8.09
N THR A 147 -5.31 -3.59 8.98
CA THR A 147 -6.76 -3.69 8.75
C THR A 147 -7.41 -2.32 8.60
N LEU A 148 -7.07 -1.38 9.50
CA LEU A 148 -7.56 0.00 9.44
C LEU A 148 -7.08 0.72 8.18
N LEU A 149 -5.82 0.52 7.76
CA LEU A 149 -5.26 1.08 6.54
C LEU A 149 -6.05 0.62 5.31
N ILE A 150 -6.30 -0.68 5.18
CA ILE A 150 -7.08 -1.23 4.06
C ILE A 150 -8.51 -0.70 4.09
N GLY A 151 -9.15 -0.67 5.27
CA GLY A 151 -10.50 -0.13 5.44
C GLY A 151 -10.57 1.35 5.08
N MET A 152 -9.60 2.15 5.52
CA MET A 152 -9.48 3.56 5.20
C MET A 152 -9.30 3.79 3.70
N LEU A 153 -8.44 3.02 3.04
CA LEU A 153 -8.22 3.09 1.60
C LEU A 153 -9.52 2.82 0.82
N VAL A 154 -10.28 1.81 1.23
CA VAL A 154 -11.57 1.47 0.57
C VAL A 154 -12.58 2.60 0.77
N GLN A 155 -12.73 3.15 1.97
CA GLN A 155 -13.64 4.26 2.23
C GLN A 155 -13.25 5.50 1.42
N TRP A 156 -11.96 5.84 1.40
CA TRP A 156 -11.46 6.96 0.61
C TRP A 156 -11.66 6.75 -0.90
N ALA A 157 -11.52 5.52 -1.40
CA ALA A 157 -11.76 5.22 -2.81
C ALA A 157 -13.23 5.36 -3.21
N VAL A 158 -14.16 5.08 -2.27
CA VAL A 158 -15.60 5.22 -2.48
C VAL A 158 -16.06 6.67 -2.39
N ASP A 159 -15.69 7.36 -1.31
CA ASP A 159 -16.07 8.75 -1.06
C ASP A 159 -14.97 9.47 -0.25
N PRO A 160 -14.03 10.17 -0.93
CA PRO A 160 -12.93 10.86 -0.26
C PRO A 160 -13.37 11.94 0.73
N ASP A 161 -14.52 12.57 0.47
CA ASP A 161 -15.01 13.71 1.27
C ASP A 161 -15.67 13.25 2.57
N SER A 162 -16.22 12.02 2.59
CA SER A 162 -16.85 11.40 3.78
C SER A 162 -15.92 10.44 4.52
N ALA A 163 -14.75 10.14 3.98
CA ALA A 163 -13.78 9.26 4.62
C ALA A 163 -13.25 9.89 5.92
N PRO A 164 -12.98 9.08 6.97
CA PRO A 164 -12.46 9.58 8.25
C PRO A 164 -11.17 10.39 8.08
N THR A 165 -11.04 11.47 8.84
CA THR A 165 -9.80 12.24 8.92
C THR A 165 -8.76 11.53 9.82
N ALA A 166 -7.50 11.95 9.75
CA ALA A 166 -6.44 11.47 10.64
C ALA A 166 -6.82 11.61 12.11
N GLN A 167 -7.45 12.73 12.46
CA GLN A 167 -7.91 13.02 13.81
C GLN A 167 -9.08 12.10 14.24
N ASP A 168 -10.01 11.79 13.33
CA ASP A 168 -11.12 10.87 13.62
C ASP A 168 -10.60 9.46 13.89
N LEU A 169 -9.65 8.97 13.10
CA LEU A 169 -9.00 7.68 13.31
C LEU A 169 -8.28 7.62 14.66
N SER A 170 -7.46 8.63 14.98
CA SER A 170 -6.71 8.68 16.23
C SER A 170 -7.61 8.77 17.45
N ARG A 171 -8.68 9.56 17.38
CA ARG A 171 -9.68 9.67 18.46
C ARG A 171 -10.49 8.38 18.60
N GLY A 172 -10.92 7.79 17.48
CA GLY A 172 -11.68 6.54 17.46
C GLY A 172 -10.91 5.37 18.06
N ILE A 173 -9.64 5.21 17.69
CA ILE A 173 -8.76 4.17 18.27
C ILE A 173 -8.63 4.34 19.79
N ARG A 174 -8.40 5.56 20.27
CA ARG A 174 -8.32 5.85 21.72
C ARG A 174 -9.64 5.56 22.45
N ALA A 175 -10.76 5.95 21.87
CA ALA A 175 -12.09 5.70 22.45
C ALA A 175 -12.38 4.21 22.58
N ILE A 176 -12.08 3.41 21.55
CA ILE A 176 -12.24 1.94 21.59
C ILE A 176 -11.34 1.34 22.67
N ALA A 177 -10.06 1.72 22.72
CA ALA A 177 -9.11 1.22 23.72
C ALA A 177 -9.58 1.53 25.15
N THR A 178 -10.07 2.74 25.41
CA THR A 178 -10.59 3.14 26.73
C THR A 178 -11.86 2.36 27.10
N ALA A 179 -12.80 2.22 26.17
CA ALA A 179 -14.05 1.49 26.40
C ALA A 179 -13.82 0.00 26.75
N THR A 180 -12.84 -0.63 26.11
CA THR A 180 -12.51 -2.03 26.40
C THR A 180 -11.72 -2.23 27.71
N ALA A 181 -10.95 -1.21 28.15
CA ALA A 181 -10.21 -1.27 29.40
C ALA A 181 -11.10 -1.06 30.66
N THR A 182 -12.24 -0.38 30.52
CA THR A 182 -13.18 -0.09 31.62
C THR A 182 -14.25 -1.19 31.79
N GLY A 183 -14.32 -2.18 30.93
CA GLY A 183 -15.30 -3.28 30.95
C GLY A 183 -14.83 -4.56 31.67
N THR A 184 -13.68 -4.53 32.37
CA THR A 184 -13.15 -5.61 33.21
C THR A 184 -13.27 -5.22 34.68
#